data_5a0fdaae593d8d85589e4552a4d9eab0
#
_entry.id   5a0fdaae593d8d85589e4552a4d9eab0
#
_cell.length_a   1.000
_cell.length_b   1.000
_cell.length_c   1.000
_cell.angle_alpha   90.00
_cell.angle_beta   90.00
_cell.angle_gamma   90.00
#
_symmetry.space_group_name_H-M   'P 1'
#
loop_
_entity.id
_entity.type
_entity.pdbx_description
1 polymer ?
#
loop_
_entity_poly.entity_id
_entity_poly.type
_entity_poly.pdbx_seq_one_letter_code
_entity_poly.pdbx_strand_id
1 'polypeptide(L)'
;MAFVIAGEQQAPEPFSGKPHYQRVLVKLSGEAFAADDSGFGLDFGKIDGIAGQLAEIVDLGVQIAVVVGGGNIVRGQAAEAAGMDRARADYMGILGTVINSLALQDTLERRGVVTRLQTAIQMTQIGEPYIPRRAVRHLEKGRIVIFGAGTGIPYFSTDTAAAQRALEIGADTILMAKNGVDGVYEADPKKHPEARKFLHLDYLEAIRRELKVMDTTALSLCKDNNLPIIVFDLLTEGNIRRAVCGEPIGTIVGSMSAGGRDDAESSRPSDT
;
A
#
# COMPACT_ATOMS: atom_id res chain seq x y z
N MET A 1 12.66 -19.95 13.31
CA MET A 1 11.56 -20.14 12.34
C MET A 1 11.20 -18.77 11.80
N ALA A 2 11.25 -18.58 10.48
CA ALA A 2 11.10 -17.24 9.85
C ALA A 2 9.66 -16.91 9.39
N PHE A 3 8.66 -17.75 9.72
CA PHE A 3 7.26 -17.55 9.33
C PHE A 3 6.30 -18.33 10.23
N VAL A 4 5.04 -17.86 10.29
CA VAL A 4 3.90 -18.55 10.94
C VAL A 4 2.84 -18.81 9.88
N ILE A 5 2.38 -20.06 9.79
CA ILE A 5 1.35 -20.50 8.84
C ILE A 5 0.00 -20.55 9.56
N ALA A 6 -1.09 -20.20 8.84
CA ALA A 6 -2.44 -20.29 9.37
C ALA A 6 -2.78 -21.74 9.79
N GLY A 7 -3.00 -21.98 11.08
CA GLY A 7 -3.27 -23.29 11.66
C GLY A 7 -2.83 -23.43 13.13
N GLU A 8 -1.93 -22.56 13.61
CA GLU A 8 -1.49 -22.52 15.01
C GLU A 8 -1.91 -21.18 15.63
N GLN A 9 -3.20 -21.01 15.96
CA GLN A 9 -3.70 -19.77 16.54
C GLN A 9 -3.87 -19.85 18.05
N GLN A 10 -3.22 -18.93 18.78
CA GLN A 10 -3.80 -18.33 19.98
C GLN A 10 -4.99 -17.47 19.56
N ALA A 11 -6.11 -17.57 20.29
CA ALA A 11 -7.30 -16.77 20.01
C ALA A 11 -6.95 -15.28 20.00
N PRO A 12 -7.31 -14.52 18.95
CA PRO A 12 -7.04 -13.09 18.89
C PRO A 12 -7.74 -12.36 20.02
N GLU A 13 -7.07 -11.36 20.60
CA GLU A 13 -7.68 -10.43 21.54
C GLU A 13 -8.94 -9.80 20.94
N PRO A 14 -9.96 -9.47 21.73
CA PRO A 14 -11.19 -8.88 21.21
C PRO A 14 -10.89 -7.55 20.52
N PHE A 15 -11.32 -7.44 19.27
CA PHE A 15 -11.14 -6.27 18.40
C PHE A 15 -11.65 -4.99 19.06
N SER A 16 -10.79 -4.01 19.27
CA SER A 16 -11.11 -2.76 19.98
C SER A 16 -11.89 -1.74 19.12
N GLY A 17 -11.95 -1.92 17.81
CA GLY A 17 -12.52 -0.95 16.86
C GLY A 17 -11.74 0.35 16.72
N LYS A 18 -10.64 0.51 17.45
CA LYS A 18 -9.77 1.69 17.39
C LYS A 18 -8.63 1.48 16.39
N PRO A 19 -8.17 2.56 15.72
CA PRO A 19 -7.02 2.46 14.84
C PRO A 19 -5.76 1.98 15.60
N HIS A 20 -5.10 0.99 15.05
CA HIS A 20 -3.79 0.53 15.51
C HIS A 20 -2.67 1.39 14.93
N TYR A 21 -2.88 1.91 13.71
CA TYR A 21 -1.94 2.76 12.99
C TYR A 21 -2.44 4.19 12.93
N GLN A 22 -1.54 5.16 13.10
CA GLN A 22 -1.87 6.60 13.04
C GLN A 22 -1.70 7.17 11.63
N ARG A 23 -0.66 6.71 10.90
CA ARG A 23 -0.37 7.14 9.52
C ARG A 23 -0.10 5.93 8.66
N VAL A 24 -0.88 5.77 7.60
CA VAL A 24 -0.76 4.64 6.68
C VAL A 24 -0.53 5.11 5.25
N LEU A 25 0.20 4.31 4.47
CA LEU A 25 0.24 4.45 3.04
C LEU A 25 -0.51 3.28 2.40
N VAL A 26 -1.59 3.57 1.67
CA VAL A 26 -2.36 2.59 0.91
C VAL A 26 -1.81 2.51 -0.51
N LYS A 27 -1.35 1.34 -0.93
CA LYS A 27 -0.94 1.09 -2.31
C LYS A 27 -2.05 0.36 -3.07
N LEU A 28 -2.53 0.98 -4.12
CA LEU A 28 -3.55 0.45 -5.01
C LEU A 28 -2.94 0.09 -6.37
N SER A 29 -3.23 -1.11 -6.89
CA SER A 29 -2.84 -1.45 -8.26
C SER A 29 -3.72 -0.71 -9.27
N GLY A 30 -3.20 -0.42 -10.47
CA GLY A 30 -4.03 0.16 -11.53
C GLY A 30 -5.21 -0.74 -11.91
N GLU A 31 -5.05 -2.05 -11.81
CA GLU A 31 -6.11 -3.04 -12.07
C GLU A 31 -7.33 -2.89 -11.16
N ALA A 32 -7.17 -2.32 -9.96
CA ALA A 32 -8.29 -2.01 -9.07
C ALA A 32 -9.22 -0.92 -9.63
N PHE A 33 -8.75 -0.16 -10.61
CA PHE A 33 -9.48 0.91 -11.30
C PHE A 33 -10.04 0.48 -12.66
N ALA A 34 -9.70 -0.72 -13.14
CA ALA A 34 -10.02 -1.17 -14.48
C ALA A 34 -11.51 -1.40 -14.70
N ALA A 35 -11.98 -1.02 -15.91
CA ALA A 35 -13.40 -1.09 -16.28
C ALA A 35 -13.92 -2.53 -16.46
N ASP A 36 -13.07 -3.45 -16.90
CA ASP A 36 -13.46 -4.82 -17.23
C ASP A 36 -12.40 -5.84 -16.82
N ASP A 37 -12.68 -7.12 -17.12
CA ASP A 37 -11.77 -8.23 -16.85
C ASP A 37 -10.48 -8.20 -17.70
N SER A 38 -10.43 -7.37 -18.76
CA SER A 38 -9.20 -7.12 -19.53
C SER A 38 -8.16 -6.35 -18.73
N GLY A 39 -8.59 -5.68 -17.67
CA GLY A 39 -7.75 -4.87 -16.79
C GLY A 39 -7.39 -3.50 -17.36
N PHE A 40 -8.18 -2.96 -18.33
CA PHE A 40 -7.97 -1.65 -18.94
C PHE A 40 -9.09 -0.66 -18.63
N GLY A 41 -8.77 0.65 -18.80
CA GLY A 41 -9.71 1.75 -18.62
C GLY A 41 -10.00 2.10 -17.16
N LEU A 42 -11.09 2.85 -16.94
CA LEU A 42 -11.54 3.30 -15.63
C LEU A 42 -12.97 2.84 -15.36
N ASP A 43 -13.19 2.19 -14.23
CA ASP A 43 -14.50 1.89 -13.66
C ASP A 43 -14.79 2.84 -12.50
N PHE A 44 -15.65 3.83 -12.73
CA PHE A 44 -15.98 4.81 -11.71
C PHE A 44 -16.77 4.22 -10.54
N GLY A 45 -17.46 3.09 -10.71
CA GLY A 45 -18.13 2.39 -9.62
C GLY A 45 -17.12 1.73 -8.67
N LYS A 46 -16.09 1.06 -9.22
CA LYS A 46 -14.98 0.51 -8.42
C LYS A 46 -14.21 1.62 -7.69
N ILE A 47 -13.93 2.73 -8.38
CA ILE A 47 -13.25 3.89 -7.79
C ILE A 47 -14.08 4.48 -6.65
N ASP A 48 -15.41 4.56 -6.81
CA ASP A 48 -16.32 5.03 -5.78
C ASP A 48 -16.35 4.12 -4.56
N GLY A 49 -16.34 2.79 -4.74
CA GLY A 49 -16.21 1.82 -3.66
C GLY A 49 -14.90 1.97 -2.88
N ILE A 50 -13.76 2.14 -3.59
CA ILE A 50 -12.46 2.38 -2.96
C ILE A 50 -12.46 3.70 -2.18
N ALA A 51 -13.00 4.77 -2.78
CA ALA A 51 -13.11 6.08 -2.14
C ALA A 51 -13.98 6.03 -0.88
N GLY A 52 -15.05 5.23 -0.89
CA GLY A 52 -15.90 4.98 0.28
C GLY A 52 -15.09 4.36 1.44
N GLN A 53 -14.34 3.28 1.19
CA GLN A 53 -13.51 2.65 2.20
C GLN A 53 -12.41 3.59 2.75
N LEU A 54 -11.81 4.44 1.89
CA LEU A 54 -10.84 5.44 2.33
C LEU A 54 -11.48 6.53 3.20
N ALA A 55 -12.69 6.99 2.84
CA ALA A 55 -13.42 7.97 3.62
C ALA A 55 -13.73 7.48 5.04
N GLU A 56 -14.14 6.22 5.20
CA GLU A 56 -14.42 5.61 6.52
C GLU A 56 -13.24 5.68 7.49
N ILE A 57 -12.00 5.52 6.99
CA ILE A 57 -10.82 5.55 7.86
C ILE A 57 -10.33 6.98 8.15
N VAL A 58 -10.69 7.97 7.33
CA VAL A 58 -10.49 9.40 7.67
C VAL A 58 -11.30 9.76 8.91
N ASP A 59 -12.55 9.28 9.00
CA ASP A 59 -13.43 9.53 10.14
C ASP A 59 -12.90 8.92 11.45
N LEU A 60 -12.02 7.92 11.36
CA LEU A 60 -11.31 7.36 12.52
C LEU A 60 -10.10 8.22 12.96
N GLY A 61 -9.80 9.31 12.28
CA GLY A 61 -8.65 10.18 12.56
C GLY A 61 -7.31 9.68 12.03
N VAL A 62 -7.32 8.68 11.14
CA VAL A 62 -6.10 8.12 10.54
C VAL A 62 -5.61 9.02 9.42
N GLN A 63 -4.30 9.25 9.38
CA GLN A 63 -3.63 9.99 8.31
C GLN A 63 -3.35 9.06 7.14
N ILE A 64 -3.88 9.39 5.95
CA ILE A 64 -3.88 8.50 4.79
C ILE A 64 -3.10 9.11 3.65
N ALA A 65 -2.08 8.40 3.18
CA ALA A 65 -1.46 8.61 1.88
C ALA A 65 -1.82 7.47 0.93
N VAL A 66 -1.93 7.76 -0.35
CA VAL A 66 -2.28 6.77 -1.38
C VAL A 66 -1.27 6.82 -2.51
N VAL A 67 -0.77 5.67 -2.94
CA VAL A 67 -0.02 5.48 -4.19
C VAL A 67 -0.84 4.61 -5.12
N VAL A 68 -1.04 5.07 -6.35
CA VAL A 68 -1.86 4.38 -7.35
C VAL A 68 -0.99 3.89 -8.50
N GLY A 69 -1.19 2.64 -8.95
CA GLY A 69 -0.58 2.11 -10.16
C GLY A 69 -1.23 2.65 -11.44
N GLY A 70 -0.58 2.47 -12.60
CA GLY A 70 -1.06 2.92 -13.91
C GLY A 70 -1.30 1.79 -14.92
N GLY A 71 -1.23 0.52 -14.47
CA GLY A 71 -1.27 -0.65 -15.36
C GLY A 71 -2.58 -0.86 -16.13
N ASN A 72 -3.68 -0.27 -15.68
CA ASN A 72 -4.97 -0.24 -16.37
C ASN A 72 -5.02 0.78 -17.53
N ILE A 73 -4.09 1.70 -17.60
CA ILE A 73 -3.98 2.69 -18.69
C ILE A 73 -2.91 2.25 -19.68
N VAL A 74 -1.70 1.92 -19.19
CA VAL A 74 -0.59 1.40 -20.01
C VAL A 74 0.19 0.37 -19.21
N ARG A 75 0.41 -0.81 -19.81
CA ARG A 75 1.34 -1.81 -19.30
C ARG A 75 2.67 -1.66 -20.01
N GLY A 76 3.69 -1.11 -19.32
CA GLY A 76 5.01 -0.83 -19.87
C GLY A 76 5.66 -2.05 -20.53
N GLN A 77 5.55 -3.23 -19.91
CA GLN A 77 6.06 -4.49 -20.49
C GLN A 77 5.39 -4.88 -21.82
N ALA A 78 4.07 -4.65 -21.95
CA ALA A 78 3.37 -4.93 -23.21
C ALA A 78 3.78 -3.96 -24.31
N ALA A 79 3.99 -2.69 -23.97
CA ALA A 79 4.47 -1.68 -24.92
C ALA A 79 5.93 -1.96 -25.37
N GLU A 80 6.79 -2.41 -24.46
CA GLU A 80 8.17 -2.84 -24.74
C GLU A 80 8.16 -4.08 -25.65
N ALA A 81 7.32 -5.06 -25.38
CA ALA A 81 7.16 -6.26 -26.23
C ALA A 81 6.66 -5.91 -27.65
N ALA A 82 5.94 -4.80 -27.82
CA ALA A 82 5.53 -4.25 -29.11
C ALA A 82 6.63 -3.39 -29.79
N GLY A 83 7.86 -3.34 -29.25
CA GLY A 83 9.01 -2.66 -29.81
C GLY A 83 9.19 -1.20 -29.39
N MET A 84 8.44 -0.74 -28.37
CA MET A 84 8.63 0.60 -27.81
C MET A 84 9.89 0.65 -26.94
N ASP A 85 10.58 1.79 -26.94
CA ASP A 85 11.64 2.07 -25.98
C ASP A 85 11.15 1.97 -24.53
N ARG A 86 11.84 1.23 -23.69
CA ARG A 86 11.46 0.93 -22.32
C ARG A 86 11.21 2.18 -21.49
N ALA A 87 12.10 3.17 -21.55
CA ALA A 87 11.96 4.38 -20.76
C ALA A 87 10.72 5.19 -21.16
N ARG A 88 10.40 5.21 -22.47
CA ARG A 88 9.18 5.87 -22.98
C ARG A 88 7.92 5.13 -22.54
N ALA A 89 7.92 3.79 -22.58
CA ALA A 89 6.83 2.97 -22.09
C ALA A 89 6.58 3.19 -20.58
N ASP A 90 7.64 3.28 -19.80
CA ASP A 90 7.56 3.57 -18.35
C ASP A 90 7.01 4.99 -18.10
N TYR A 91 7.41 6.01 -18.87
CA TYR A 91 6.79 7.35 -18.76
C TYR A 91 5.30 7.34 -19.07
N MET A 92 4.83 6.56 -20.03
CA MET A 92 3.40 6.39 -20.29
C MET A 92 2.70 5.78 -19.08
N GLY A 93 3.28 4.74 -18.46
CA GLY A 93 2.79 4.15 -17.21
C GLY A 93 2.76 5.15 -16.05
N ILE A 94 3.81 5.97 -15.92
CA ILE A 94 3.90 7.07 -14.94
C ILE A 94 2.74 8.06 -15.14
N LEU A 95 2.45 8.48 -16.37
CA LEU A 95 1.29 9.34 -16.69
C LEU A 95 -0.03 8.63 -16.40
N GLY A 96 -0.13 7.33 -16.65
CA GLY A 96 -1.28 6.50 -16.28
C GLY A 96 -1.62 6.57 -14.80
N THR A 97 -0.58 6.61 -13.93
CA THR A 97 -0.82 6.80 -12.49
C THR A 97 -1.45 8.14 -12.16
N VAL A 98 -1.12 9.20 -12.90
CA VAL A 98 -1.69 10.54 -12.70
C VAL A 98 -3.17 10.56 -13.11
N ILE A 99 -3.54 9.89 -14.21
CA ILE A 99 -4.93 9.73 -14.63
C ILE A 99 -5.75 9.07 -13.53
N ASN A 100 -5.29 7.95 -12.99
CA ASN A 100 -5.94 7.24 -11.89
C ASN A 100 -6.03 8.10 -10.62
N SER A 101 -4.97 8.85 -10.32
CA SER A 101 -4.93 9.75 -9.17
C SER A 101 -5.99 10.87 -9.25
N LEU A 102 -6.19 11.44 -10.44
CA LEU A 102 -7.24 12.45 -10.68
C LEU A 102 -8.63 11.85 -10.51
N ALA A 103 -8.88 10.65 -11.04
CA ALA A 103 -10.16 9.97 -10.89
C ALA A 103 -10.49 9.68 -9.41
N LEU A 104 -9.48 9.21 -8.64
CA LEU A 104 -9.64 8.97 -7.21
C LEU A 104 -9.86 10.29 -6.44
N GLN A 105 -9.09 11.33 -6.76
CA GLN A 105 -9.22 12.65 -6.15
C GLN A 105 -10.64 13.21 -6.31
N ASP A 106 -11.15 13.29 -7.55
CA ASP A 106 -12.50 13.79 -7.84
C ASP A 106 -13.56 13.00 -7.07
N THR A 107 -13.42 11.67 -7.04
CA THR A 107 -14.39 10.81 -6.35
C THR A 107 -14.37 11.02 -4.83
N LEU A 108 -13.20 11.15 -4.20
CA LEU A 108 -13.08 11.47 -2.78
C LEU A 108 -13.64 12.85 -2.45
N GLU A 109 -13.34 13.86 -3.28
CA GLU A 109 -13.81 15.23 -3.05
C GLU A 109 -15.34 15.34 -3.21
N ARG A 110 -15.96 14.60 -4.12
CA ARG A 110 -17.42 14.47 -4.22
C ARG A 110 -18.05 13.84 -2.97
N ARG A 111 -17.31 13.01 -2.23
CA ARG A 111 -17.71 12.44 -0.94
C ARG A 111 -17.42 13.36 0.25
N GLY A 112 -16.93 14.60 0.00
CA GLY A 112 -16.62 15.58 1.05
C GLY A 112 -15.24 15.38 1.70
N VAL A 113 -14.43 14.45 1.22
CA VAL A 113 -13.08 14.20 1.73
C VAL A 113 -12.10 15.17 1.10
N VAL A 114 -11.38 15.95 1.91
CA VAL A 114 -10.40 16.90 1.39
C VAL A 114 -9.12 16.14 0.97
N THR A 115 -8.70 16.34 -0.27
CA THR A 115 -7.54 15.65 -0.84
C THR A 115 -6.45 16.62 -1.29
N ARG A 116 -5.25 16.08 -1.54
CA ARG A 116 -4.16 16.77 -2.26
C ARG A 116 -3.44 15.76 -3.15
N LEU A 117 -3.47 16.05 -4.46
CA LEU A 117 -2.64 15.32 -5.43
C LEU A 117 -1.26 15.95 -5.46
N GLN A 118 -0.23 15.17 -5.22
CA GLN A 118 1.17 15.55 -5.37
C GLN A 118 1.87 14.65 -6.41
N THR A 119 2.61 15.25 -7.32
CA THR A 119 3.23 14.53 -8.43
C THR A 119 4.76 14.60 -8.38
N ALA A 120 5.41 13.46 -8.65
CA ALA A 120 6.87 13.36 -8.69
C ALA A 120 7.47 14.05 -9.93
N ILE A 121 6.69 14.22 -11.01
CA ILE A 121 7.03 15.04 -12.17
C ILE A 121 6.25 16.36 -12.06
N GLN A 122 6.89 17.47 -12.37
CA GLN A 122 6.24 18.78 -12.30
C GLN A 122 5.07 18.91 -13.28
N MET A 123 3.87 19.02 -12.74
CA MET A 123 2.60 19.17 -13.45
C MET A 123 1.71 20.15 -12.67
N THR A 124 2.18 21.39 -12.50
CA THR A 124 1.58 22.38 -11.59
C THR A 124 0.13 22.74 -11.87
N GLN A 125 -0.34 22.52 -13.11
CA GLN A 125 -1.75 22.70 -13.48
C GLN A 125 -2.64 21.53 -13.04
N ILE A 126 -2.05 20.38 -12.68
CA ILE A 126 -2.76 19.14 -12.34
C ILE A 126 -2.64 18.83 -10.85
N GLY A 127 -1.44 18.96 -10.29
CA GLY A 127 -1.16 18.64 -8.90
C GLY A 127 0.01 19.45 -8.35
N GLU A 128 0.15 19.43 -7.03
CA GLU A 128 1.29 20.08 -6.37
C GLU A 128 2.59 19.30 -6.66
N PRO A 129 3.74 19.97 -6.82
CA PRO A 129 5.03 19.28 -6.80
C PRO A 129 5.20 18.55 -5.46
N TYR A 130 5.64 17.29 -5.54
CA TYR A 130 5.90 16.49 -4.34
C TYR A 130 7.03 17.10 -3.50
N ILE A 131 6.73 17.40 -2.27
CA ILE A 131 7.67 17.84 -1.23
C ILE A 131 7.30 17.12 0.07
N PRO A 132 8.18 16.28 0.67
CA PRO A 132 7.84 15.45 1.83
C PRO A 132 7.20 16.23 2.99
N ARG A 133 7.79 17.35 3.37
CA ARG A 133 7.26 18.21 4.46
C ARG A 133 5.86 18.77 4.15
N ARG A 134 5.55 19.02 2.88
CA ARG A 134 4.23 19.49 2.47
C ARG A 134 3.22 18.35 2.55
N ALA A 135 3.60 17.15 2.12
CA ALA A 135 2.77 15.94 2.25
C ALA A 135 2.42 15.69 3.73
N VAL A 136 3.42 15.66 4.62
CA VAL A 136 3.20 15.50 6.07
C VAL A 136 2.25 16.57 6.60
N ARG A 137 2.45 17.84 6.22
CA ARG A 137 1.57 18.93 6.67
C ARG A 137 0.11 18.77 6.18
N HIS A 138 -0.12 18.18 5.02
CA HIS A 138 -1.46 17.85 4.56
C HIS A 138 -2.07 16.70 5.37
N LEU A 139 -1.32 15.64 5.63
CA LEU A 139 -1.74 14.51 6.46
C LEU A 139 -2.13 14.95 7.87
N GLU A 140 -1.32 15.79 8.51
CA GLU A 140 -1.59 16.37 9.84
C GLU A 140 -2.87 17.21 9.87
N LYS A 141 -3.32 17.74 8.72
CA LYS A 141 -4.59 18.47 8.59
C LYS A 141 -5.78 17.56 8.23
N GLY A 142 -5.62 16.24 8.34
CA GLY A 142 -6.67 15.27 8.02
C GLY A 142 -7.02 15.20 6.52
N ARG A 143 -6.10 15.59 5.62
CA ARG A 143 -6.28 15.48 4.17
C ARG A 143 -5.71 14.17 3.68
N ILE A 144 -6.38 13.51 2.74
CA ILE A 144 -5.77 12.40 2.00
C ILE A 144 -4.74 12.98 1.01
N VAL A 145 -3.51 12.47 1.04
CA VAL A 145 -2.49 12.81 0.06
C VAL A 145 -2.39 11.69 -0.98
N ILE A 146 -2.61 12.02 -2.24
CA ILE A 146 -2.51 11.08 -3.36
C ILE A 146 -1.18 11.35 -4.07
N PHE A 147 -0.30 10.35 -4.17
CA PHE A 147 0.96 10.46 -4.86
C PHE A 147 0.84 9.94 -6.30
N GLY A 148 0.83 10.86 -7.25
CA GLY A 148 0.88 10.57 -8.67
C GLY A 148 2.29 10.57 -9.23
N ALA A 149 2.45 10.02 -10.41
CA ALA A 149 3.72 9.88 -11.15
C ALA A 149 4.76 8.97 -10.49
N GLY A 150 4.38 8.11 -9.54
CA GLY A 150 5.27 7.13 -8.93
C GLY A 150 6.54 7.74 -8.32
N THR A 151 7.72 7.25 -8.72
CA THR A 151 9.02 7.86 -8.38
C THR A 151 9.38 9.04 -9.28
N GLY A 152 8.69 9.19 -10.42
CA GLY A 152 9.05 10.15 -11.49
C GLY A 152 10.15 9.66 -12.42
N ILE A 153 10.71 8.47 -12.21
CA ILE A 153 11.87 7.94 -12.89
C ILE A 153 11.52 6.59 -13.54
N PRO A 154 11.87 6.35 -14.84
CA PRO A 154 11.73 5.04 -15.47
C PRO A 154 12.44 3.92 -14.70
N TYR A 155 12.10 2.67 -15.00
CA TYR A 155 12.64 1.44 -14.42
C TYR A 155 12.22 1.14 -12.97
N PHE A 156 11.50 2.04 -12.31
CA PHE A 156 10.95 1.83 -10.97
C PHE A 156 9.46 1.57 -11.01
N SER A 157 9.01 0.61 -10.21
CA SER A 157 7.60 0.29 -10.06
C SER A 157 6.88 1.24 -9.10
N THR A 158 5.55 1.17 -9.07
CA THR A 158 4.74 1.85 -8.05
C THR A 158 4.86 1.20 -6.67
N ASP A 159 5.35 -0.04 -6.57
CA ASP A 159 5.67 -0.67 -5.27
C ASP A 159 6.89 0.01 -4.65
N THR A 160 7.95 0.24 -5.45
CA THR A 160 9.12 1.02 -5.01
C THR A 160 8.72 2.44 -4.62
N ALA A 161 7.84 3.10 -5.41
CA ALA A 161 7.32 4.41 -5.06
C ALA A 161 6.56 4.39 -3.72
N ALA A 162 5.73 3.37 -3.47
CA ALA A 162 5.00 3.23 -2.21
C ALA A 162 5.94 3.09 -1.01
N ALA A 163 6.97 2.24 -1.12
CA ALA A 163 7.97 2.08 -0.06
C ALA A 163 8.71 3.39 0.23
N GLN A 164 9.19 4.08 -0.82
CA GLN A 164 9.88 5.35 -0.69
C GLN A 164 8.99 6.42 -0.05
N ARG A 165 7.76 6.62 -0.55
CA ARG A 165 6.83 7.63 -0.02
C ARG A 165 6.42 7.33 1.42
N ALA A 166 6.19 6.06 1.77
CA ALA A 166 5.86 5.68 3.13
C ALA A 166 6.96 6.07 4.12
N LEU A 167 8.23 5.83 3.78
CA LEU A 167 9.37 6.23 4.59
C LEU A 167 9.51 7.75 4.70
N GLU A 168 9.39 8.47 3.57
CA GLU A 168 9.54 9.93 3.52
C GLU A 168 8.48 10.68 4.34
N ILE A 169 7.26 10.12 4.47
CA ILE A 169 6.19 10.71 5.27
C ILE A 169 6.11 10.14 6.68
N GLY A 170 6.94 9.15 7.04
CA GLY A 170 6.89 8.47 8.34
C GLY A 170 5.59 7.69 8.53
N ALA A 171 5.18 6.88 7.56
CA ALA A 171 4.05 5.98 7.70
C ALA A 171 4.39 4.80 8.62
N ASP A 172 3.42 4.36 9.43
CA ASP A 172 3.58 3.22 10.34
C ASP A 172 3.61 1.89 9.58
N THR A 173 2.91 1.82 8.45
CA THR A 173 2.78 0.62 7.62
C THR A 173 2.38 0.95 6.19
N ILE A 174 2.67 0.02 5.27
CA ILE A 174 2.10 0.00 3.91
C ILE A 174 0.94 -0.98 3.88
N LEU A 175 -0.22 -0.50 3.51
CA LEU A 175 -1.41 -1.30 3.22
C LEU A 175 -1.38 -1.69 1.74
N MET A 176 -0.91 -2.90 1.44
CA MET A 176 -0.82 -3.46 0.10
C MET A 176 -2.15 -4.11 -0.29
N ALA A 177 -3.05 -3.32 -0.82
CA ALA A 177 -4.37 -3.76 -1.24
C ALA A 177 -4.28 -4.48 -2.60
N LYS A 178 -4.46 -5.80 -2.58
CA LYS A 178 -4.47 -6.66 -3.78
C LYS A 178 -5.90 -6.81 -4.31
N ASN A 179 -6.01 -7.12 -5.59
CA ASN A 179 -7.30 -7.36 -6.25
C ASN A 179 -7.60 -8.87 -6.27
N GLY A 180 -8.49 -9.33 -5.38
CA GLY A 180 -8.93 -10.73 -5.31
C GLY A 180 -7.87 -11.70 -4.75
N VAL A 181 -6.93 -11.22 -3.93
CA VAL A 181 -5.95 -12.04 -3.21
C VAL A 181 -5.84 -11.55 -1.77
N ASP A 182 -6.22 -12.42 -0.84
CA ASP A 182 -6.40 -12.08 0.58
C ASP A 182 -5.13 -12.24 1.44
N GLY A 183 -3.96 -12.34 0.81
CA GLY A 183 -2.67 -12.46 1.50
C GLY A 183 -1.56 -13.02 0.63
N VAL A 184 -0.47 -13.46 1.24
CA VAL A 184 0.66 -14.12 0.59
C VAL A 184 0.59 -15.62 0.86
N TYR A 185 0.77 -16.41 -0.18
CA TYR A 185 0.71 -17.87 -0.14
C TYR A 185 2.05 -18.49 -0.48
N GLU A 186 2.26 -19.74 -0.05
CA GLU A 186 3.46 -20.54 -0.37
C GLU A 186 3.64 -20.78 -1.87
N ALA A 187 2.54 -20.85 -2.61
CA ALA A 187 2.45 -20.97 -4.05
C ALA A 187 1.20 -20.23 -4.55
N ASP A 188 1.02 -20.11 -5.87
CA ASP A 188 -0.15 -19.48 -6.46
C ASP A 188 -1.43 -20.30 -6.13
N PRO A 189 -2.36 -19.79 -5.31
CA PRO A 189 -3.54 -20.55 -4.88
C PRO A 189 -4.50 -20.88 -6.02
N LYS A 190 -4.43 -20.18 -7.16
CA LYS A 190 -5.20 -20.51 -8.37
C LYS A 190 -4.70 -21.77 -9.08
N LYS A 191 -3.40 -22.08 -8.93
CA LYS A 191 -2.75 -23.26 -9.51
C LYS A 191 -2.60 -24.38 -8.49
N HIS A 192 -2.48 -24.03 -7.22
CA HIS A 192 -2.23 -24.90 -6.10
C HIS A 192 -3.26 -24.61 -5.00
N PRO A 193 -4.48 -25.18 -5.05
CA PRO A 193 -5.53 -24.92 -4.07
C PRO A 193 -5.15 -25.32 -2.63
N GLU A 194 -4.15 -26.22 -2.48
CA GLU A 194 -3.58 -26.66 -1.20
C GLU A 194 -2.55 -25.68 -0.62
N ALA A 195 -2.17 -24.63 -1.36
CA ALA A 195 -1.18 -23.64 -0.90
C ALA A 195 -1.66 -22.95 0.38
N ARG A 196 -0.77 -22.89 1.39
CA ARG A 196 -1.07 -22.27 2.67
C ARG A 196 -0.78 -20.78 2.64
N LYS A 197 -1.68 -20.01 3.26
CA LYS A 197 -1.49 -18.58 3.47
C LYS A 197 -0.58 -18.32 4.67
N PHE A 198 0.36 -17.40 4.52
CA PHE A 198 1.13 -16.88 5.64
C PHE A 198 0.29 -15.88 6.45
N LEU A 199 0.34 -15.97 7.78
CA LEU A 199 -0.16 -14.90 8.66
C LEU A 199 0.93 -13.85 8.87
N HIS A 200 2.15 -14.32 9.11
CA HIS A 200 3.36 -13.50 9.23
C HIS A 200 4.44 -14.05 8.32
N LEU A 201 5.16 -13.18 7.66
CA LEU A 201 6.22 -13.52 6.71
C LEU A 201 7.41 -12.58 6.91
N ASP A 202 8.60 -13.15 7.10
CA ASP A 202 9.83 -12.38 7.16
C ASP A 202 10.22 -11.84 5.77
N TYR A 203 10.80 -10.62 5.73
CA TYR A 203 11.22 -9.99 4.46
C TYR A 203 12.22 -10.83 3.68
N LEU A 204 13.21 -11.42 4.36
CA LEU A 204 14.24 -12.23 3.69
C LEU A 204 13.64 -13.53 3.14
N GLU A 205 12.68 -14.12 3.84
CA GLU A 205 11.97 -15.30 3.36
C GLU A 205 11.11 -14.96 2.13
N ALA A 206 10.42 -13.81 2.15
CA ALA A 206 9.67 -13.33 0.99
C ALA A 206 10.58 -13.15 -0.24
N ILE A 207 11.77 -12.56 -0.05
CA ILE A 207 12.76 -12.33 -1.12
C ILE A 207 13.35 -13.67 -1.61
N ARG A 208 13.80 -14.55 -0.70
CA ARG A 208 14.43 -15.83 -1.05
C ARG A 208 13.51 -16.76 -1.83
N ARG A 209 12.22 -16.75 -1.48
CA ARG A 209 11.20 -17.59 -2.13
C ARG A 209 10.52 -16.89 -3.30
N GLU A 210 10.94 -15.68 -3.65
CA GLU A 210 10.36 -14.87 -4.74
C GLU A 210 8.82 -14.75 -4.63
N LEU A 211 8.32 -14.61 -3.38
CA LEU A 211 6.88 -14.51 -3.14
C LEU A 211 6.34 -13.17 -3.63
N LYS A 212 5.14 -13.20 -4.23
CA LYS A 212 4.51 -12.04 -4.86
C LYS A 212 3.90 -11.06 -3.85
N VAL A 213 4.73 -10.48 -3.01
CA VAL A 213 4.35 -9.38 -2.09
C VAL A 213 4.41 -8.04 -2.84
N MET A 214 5.63 -7.58 -3.09
CA MET A 214 6.03 -6.39 -3.83
C MET A 214 7.24 -6.77 -4.70
N ASP A 215 7.73 -5.83 -5.53
CA ASP A 215 9.03 -6.05 -6.17
C ASP A 215 10.18 -6.08 -5.14
N THR A 216 11.28 -6.72 -5.52
CA THR A 216 12.43 -6.94 -4.62
C THR A 216 13.05 -5.63 -4.12
N THR A 217 13.06 -4.58 -4.95
CA THR A 217 13.58 -3.26 -4.57
C THR A 217 12.75 -2.66 -3.44
N ALA A 218 11.43 -2.69 -3.57
CA ALA A 218 10.50 -2.23 -2.55
C ALA A 218 10.62 -3.04 -1.25
N LEU A 219 10.68 -4.40 -1.35
CA LEU A 219 10.87 -5.27 -0.19
C LEU A 219 12.18 -5.00 0.54
N SER A 220 13.30 -4.81 -0.20
CA SER A 220 14.59 -4.49 0.39
C SER A 220 14.55 -3.14 1.12
N LEU A 221 13.91 -2.14 0.53
CA LEU A 221 13.77 -0.82 1.14
C LEU A 221 12.94 -0.88 2.44
N CYS A 222 11.82 -1.63 2.43
CA CYS A 222 11.01 -1.85 3.63
C CYS A 222 11.78 -2.61 4.72
N LYS A 223 12.51 -3.67 4.34
CA LYS A 223 13.35 -4.47 5.25
C LYS A 223 14.40 -3.62 5.95
N ASP A 224 15.17 -2.84 5.18
CA ASP A 224 16.28 -2.04 5.72
C ASP A 224 15.81 -0.93 6.67
N ASN A 225 14.54 -0.54 6.59
CA ASN A 225 13.92 0.48 7.43
C ASN A 225 12.88 -0.09 8.42
N ASN A 226 12.72 -1.41 8.51
CA ASN A 226 11.72 -2.07 9.36
C ASN A 226 10.29 -1.56 9.16
N LEU A 227 9.92 -1.22 7.91
CA LEU A 227 8.57 -0.75 7.57
C LEU A 227 7.66 -1.94 7.25
N PRO A 228 6.68 -2.27 8.11
CA PRO A 228 5.81 -3.42 7.89
C PRO A 228 4.89 -3.21 6.68
N ILE A 229 4.53 -4.33 6.04
CA ILE A 229 3.60 -4.36 4.91
C ILE A 229 2.45 -5.30 5.26
N ILE A 230 1.21 -4.85 5.10
CA ILE A 230 0.03 -5.69 5.27
C ILE A 230 -0.56 -5.97 3.90
N VAL A 231 -0.56 -7.24 3.49
CA VAL A 231 -1.11 -7.69 2.20
C VAL A 231 -2.49 -8.26 2.42
N PHE A 232 -3.52 -7.71 1.78
CA PHE A 232 -4.91 -8.12 1.95
C PHE A 232 -5.73 -7.89 0.68
N ASP A 233 -6.95 -8.48 0.62
CA ASP A 233 -7.87 -8.31 -0.48
C ASP A 233 -8.64 -6.98 -0.39
N LEU A 234 -8.52 -6.15 -1.44
CA LEU A 234 -9.21 -4.87 -1.58
C LEU A 234 -10.71 -5.04 -1.86
N LEU A 235 -11.10 -6.12 -2.54
CA LEU A 235 -12.48 -6.32 -3.01
C LEU A 235 -13.45 -6.61 -1.87
N THR A 236 -12.96 -7.10 -0.74
CA THR A 236 -13.76 -7.31 0.45
C THR A 236 -13.99 -5.96 1.15
N GLU A 237 -15.25 -5.53 1.19
CA GLU A 237 -15.67 -4.28 1.81
C GLU A 237 -15.26 -4.22 3.28
N GLY A 238 -14.78 -3.05 3.72
CA GLY A 238 -14.31 -2.82 5.09
C GLY A 238 -12.89 -3.34 5.39
N ASN A 239 -12.22 -4.04 4.46
CA ASN A 239 -10.90 -4.58 4.72
C ASN A 239 -9.83 -3.50 4.97
N ILE A 240 -9.93 -2.33 4.35
CA ILE A 240 -8.99 -1.23 4.65
C ILE A 240 -9.14 -0.81 6.12
N ARG A 241 -10.36 -0.66 6.61
CA ARG A 241 -10.63 -0.33 8.01
C ARG A 241 -10.11 -1.42 8.95
N ARG A 242 -10.41 -2.69 8.66
CA ARG A 242 -9.95 -3.83 9.46
C ARG A 242 -8.42 -3.88 9.53
N ALA A 243 -7.71 -3.67 8.40
CA ALA A 243 -6.26 -3.59 8.36
C ALA A 243 -5.72 -2.45 9.24
N VAL A 244 -6.31 -1.25 9.14
CA VAL A 244 -5.91 -0.08 9.94
C VAL A 244 -6.11 -0.33 11.43
N CYS A 245 -7.16 -1.07 11.79
CA CYS A 245 -7.45 -1.42 13.18
C CYS A 245 -6.62 -2.62 13.69
N GLY A 246 -5.75 -3.20 12.88
CA GLY A 246 -4.85 -4.29 13.29
C GLY A 246 -5.50 -5.67 13.29
N GLU A 247 -6.65 -5.87 12.62
CA GLU A 247 -7.22 -7.19 12.47
C GLU A 247 -6.34 -8.10 11.60
N PRO A 248 -6.23 -9.40 11.91
CA PRO A 248 -5.43 -10.36 11.14
C PRO A 248 -6.15 -10.79 9.86
N ILE A 249 -6.38 -9.85 8.93
CA ILE A 249 -7.15 -10.08 7.70
C ILE A 249 -6.34 -10.57 6.51
N GLY A 250 -5.02 -10.56 6.61
CA GLY A 250 -4.15 -10.87 5.47
C GLY A 250 -2.83 -11.46 5.93
N THR A 251 -1.75 -11.03 5.29
CA THR A 251 -0.39 -11.40 5.64
C THR A 251 0.39 -10.16 6.08
N ILE A 252 1.00 -10.21 7.25
CA ILE A 252 1.91 -9.17 7.72
C ILE A 252 3.33 -9.57 7.27
N VAL A 253 3.98 -8.72 6.47
CA VAL A 253 5.38 -8.88 6.08
C VAL A 253 6.21 -7.90 6.88
N GLY A 254 7.13 -8.43 7.69
CA GLY A 254 7.90 -7.63 8.62
C GLY A 254 9.01 -8.42 9.30
N SER A 255 9.88 -7.74 10.04
CA SER A 255 10.85 -8.42 10.91
C SER A 255 10.09 -9.20 11.99
N MET A 256 10.31 -10.48 12.10
CA MET A 256 9.80 -11.28 13.22
C MET A 256 10.51 -10.79 14.48
N SER A 257 9.84 -10.05 15.36
CA SER A 257 10.36 -9.78 16.69
C SER A 257 10.44 -11.13 17.43
N ALA A 258 11.65 -11.56 17.76
CA ALA A 258 11.84 -12.63 18.73
C ALA A 258 11.15 -12.22 20.04
N GLY A 259 10.08 -12.92 20.39
CA GLY A 259 9.28 -12.86 21.59
C GLY A 259 9.40 -11.67 22.53
N GLY A 260 8.22 -11.13 22.87
CA GLY A 260 7.97 -10.40 24.12
C GLY A 260 8.90 -9.23 24.42
N ARG A 261 8.42 -8.02 24.34
CA ARG A 261 9.04 -6.93 25.10
C ARG A 261 8.85 -7.27 26.58
N ASP A 262 9.92 -7.70 27.23
CA ASP A 262 10.03 -7.59 28.66
C ASP A 262 9.90 -6.12 29.02
N ASP A 263 8.91 -5.78 29.84
CA ASP A 263 8.78 -4.52 30.51
C ASP A 263 9.99 -4.34 31.44
N ALA A 264 11.08 -3.78 30.92
CA ALA A 264 12.20 -3.36 31.73
C ALA A 264 11.83 -2.00 32.36
N GLU A 265 11.20 -2.11 33.50
CA GLU A 265 11.04 -1.05 34.49
C GLU A 265 12.39 -0.40 34.74
N SER A 266 12.56 0.85 34.31
CA SER A 266 13.76 1.64 34.55
C SER A 266 13.79 2.08 36.02
N SER A 267 14.45 1.32 36.86
CA SER A 267 14.94 1.81 38.16
C SER A 267 16.04 2.85 37.91
N ARG A 268 15.72 4.11 38.12
CA ARG A 268 16.73 5.17 38.28
C ARG A 268 17.39 5.02 39.65
N PRO A 269 18.73 5.05 39.76
CA PRO A 269 19.37 5.24 41.07
C PRO A 269 19.16 6.68 41.54
N SER A 270 18.69 6.83 42.76
CA SER A 270 18.71 8.09 43.49
C SER A 270 20.13 8.36 43.95
N ASP A 271 20.76 9.41 43.42
CA ASP A 271 21.97 9.96 43.99
C ASP A 271 21.63 10.89 45.15
N THR A 272 22.24 10.56 46.26
CA THR A 272 22.44 11.41 47.45
C THR A 272 23.58 12.40 47.21
#